data_1d21d66c0e046ade5746eb09d3494ab4
#
_entry.id   1d21d66c0e046ade5746eb09d3494ab4
#
_cell.length_a   1.000
_cell.length_b   1.000
_cell.length_c   1.000
_cell.angle_alpha   90.00
_cell.angle_beta   90.00
_cell.angle_gamma   90.00
#
_symmetry.space_group_name_H-M   'P 1'
#
loop_
_entity.id
_entity.type
_entity.pdbx_description
1 polymer ?
#
loop_
_entity_poly.entity_id
_entity_poly.type
_entity_poly.pdbx_seq_one_letter_code
_entity_poly.pdbx_strand_id
1 'polypeptide(L)'
;MPQRQLQAELTKLLDSGNYADAMPFFDELIISGQDDPDINYENIVIGSPMVFPSGYMQSYAKTMDSSYITKAAEFCGSFVGKYPDHPQAIKLLQMQDTFLRMDQKWNEAVQVIEKLLDPAQAFRKKIEEEGKRSEMLNLYLGRAQCYHTLQNWVKGAVAFRELLTRADQARDEDKAAYAISCLTEMFVVTKRVDEVFPLLPRLSEETPARYDMRLNVNLMQGGDQLKEKGRFVEASLLYALTMTAEEVKNYYTERIARITAEKDRLSVFLKNPNLPKRRLAILRDKDNGLTMKLTTAKSHLAIAEKTASFTTNLRWSKASNFQDTKRFWESFWGFYWLYKEDPENELAEDFIYAAFASANTVKFTEKSIELGEQYLANKNWLKYGSDVTNIMANAYRLEAENQAAIAEGLQTALSTLDKEKAARAKQNSEEQYQRFFELCDRFLEKDPGNKYAVNFVNMMGSVYFKQRKFDQLLEKFAGYVAGVPDANKGYINNQSFAEGPAMPSALYLSGISLLSTGKFEEAKPLLAPIVGVYVEGLPLADGTLSNMSQDEEVVDE
;
A
#
# COMPACT_ATOMS: atom_id res chain seq x y z
N MET A 1 25.13 -33.11 -49.53
CA MET A 1 24.13 -33.94 -50.29
C MET A 1 23.88 -33.24 -51.62
N PRO A 2 23.70 -33.97 -52.77
CA PRO A 2 23.30 -33.29 -54.00
C PRO A 2 21.96 -32.56 -53.83
N GLN A 3 21.83 -31.39 -54.43
CA GLN A 3 20.67 -30.50 -54.22
C GLN A 3 19.32 -31.16 -54.53
N ARG A 4 19.23 -32.00 -55.60
CA ARG A 4 18.02 -32.77 -55.92
C ARG A 4 17.64 -33.79 -54.83
N GLN A 5 18.62 -34.35 -54.12
CA GLN A 5 18.36 -35.25 -52.98
C GLN A 5 17.90 -34.48 -51.77
N LEU A 6 18.49 -33.26 -51.48
CA LEU A 6 18.05 -32.36 -50.43
C LEU A 6 16.57 -31.98 -50.64
N GLN A 7 16.20 -31.60 -51.88
CA GLN A 7 14.81 -31.25 -52.21
C GLN A 7 13.83 -32.43 -52.03
N ALA A 8 14.24 -33.63 -52.44
CA ALA A 8 13.43 -34.82 -52.30
C ALA A 8 13.19 -35.22 -50.82
N GLU A 9 14.24 -35.17 -49.99
CA GLU A 9 14.12 -35.43 -48.55
C GLU A 9 13.33 -34.31 -47.82
N LEU A 10 13.55 -33.05 -48.20
CA LEU A 10 12.74 -31.93 -47.70
C LEU A 10 11.25 -32.15 -48.00
N THR A 11 10.89 -32.43 -49.25
CA THR A 11 9.51 -32.65 -49.66
C THR A 11 8.88 -33.83 -48.88
N LYS A 12 9.60 -34.94 -48.76
CA LYS A 12 9.15 -36.12 -48.02
C LYS A 12 8.90 -35.82 -46.53
N LEU A 13 9.78 -35.03 -45.88
CA LEU A 13 9.62 -34.63 -44.47
C LEU A 13 8.45 -33.67 -44.30
N LEU A 14 8.26 -32.72 -45.23
CA LEU A 14 7.12 -31.80 -45.21
C LEU A 14 5.78 -32.53 -45.41
N ASP A 15 5.72 -33.46 -46.35
CA ASP A 15 4.52 -34.26 -46.61
C ASP A 15 4.15 -35.18 -45.43
N SER A 16 5.16 -35.66 -44.71
CA SER A 16 4.96 -36.43 -43.47
C SER A 16 4.62 -35.59 -42.25
N GLY A 17 4.64 -34.24 -42.35
CA GLY A 17 4.41 -33.32 -41.23
C GLY A 17 5.58 -33.24 -40.24
N ASN A 18 6.74 -33.78 -40.60
CA ASN A 18 7.93 -33.77 -39.74
C ASN A 18 8.78 -32.48 -39.97
N TYR A 19 8.19 -31.34 -39.64
CA TYR A 19 8.76 -30.02 -39.93
C TYR A 19 10.08 -29.75 -39.20
N ALA A 20 10.27 -30.28 -38.01
CA ALA A 20 11.50 -30.08 -37.24
C ALA A 20 12.72 -30.69 -37.92
N ASP A 21 12.56 -31.92 -38.48
CA ASP A 21 13.64 -32.61 -39.19
C ASP A 21 13.79 -32.08 -40.64
N ALA A 22 12.76 -31.40 -41.19
CA ALA A 22 12.82 -30.74 -42.47
C ALA A 22 13.67 -29.47 -42.48
N MET A 23 13.75 -28.75 -41.36
CA MET A 23 14.42 -27.45 -41.29
C MET A 23 15.91 -27.46 -41.66
N PRO A 24 16.74 -28.40 -41.20
CA PRO A 24 18.14 -28.47 -41.62
C PRO A 24 18.33 -28.63 -43.12
N PHE A 25 17.45 -29.44 -43.76
CA PHE A 25 17.48 -29.62 -45.20
C PHE A 25 17.03 -28.37 -45.96
N PHE A 26 16.05 -27.66 -45.43
CA PHE A 26 15.60 -26.41 -45.97
C PHE A 26 16.67 -25.31 -45.86
N ASP A 27 17.30 -25.15 -44.70
CA ASP A 27 18.38 -24.19 -44.47
C ASP A 27 19.56 -24.49 -45.44
N GLU A 28 19.94 -25.74 -45.57
CA GLU A 28 20.99 -26.18 -46.51
C GLU A 28 20.58 -25.90 -47.98
N LEU A 29 19.32 -26.16 -48.35
CA LEU A 29 18.81 -25.90 -49.68
C LEU A 29 18.77 -24.40 -50.02
N ILE A 30 18.40 -23.55 -49.09
CA ILE A 30 18.45 -22.10 -49.27
C ILE A 30 19.87 -21.64 -49.55
N ILE A 31 20.86 -22.13 -48.80
CA ILE A 31 22.26 -21.75 -48.95
C ILE A 31 22.83 -22.25 -50.27
N SER A 32 22.58 -23.53 -50.58
CA SER A 32 23.18 -24.21 -51.75
C SER A 32 22.42 -24.00 -53.05
N GLY A 33 21.15 -23.65 -52.98
CA GLY A 33 20.23 -23.58 -54.13
C GLY A 33 20.05 -22.19 -54.73
N GLN A 34 20.72 -21.17 -54.20
CA GLN A 34 20.55 -19.78 -54.68
C GLN A 34 20.86 -19.59 -56.15
N ASP A 35 21.79 -20.37 -56.69
CA ASP A 35 22.27 -20.29 -58.07
C ASP A 35 21.80 -21.42 -58.98
N ASP A 36 20.94 -22.37 -58.49
CA ASP A 36 20.45 -23.50 -59.26
C ASP A 36 19.02 -23.25 -59.75
N PRO A 37 18.81 -23.04 -61.06
CA PRO A 37 17.48 -22.79 -61.63
C PRO A 37 16.54 -23.98 -61.59
N ASP A 38 17.05 -25.20 -61.35
CA ASP A 38 16.24 -26.43 -61.27
C ASP A 38 15.62 -26.64 -59.87
N ILE A 39 16.03 -25.83 -58.90
CA ILE A 39 15.53 -25.91 -57.52
C ILE A 39 14.33 -25.00 -57.34
N ASN A 40 13.18 -25.63 -57.16
CA ASN A 40 11.90 -24.92 -57.03
C ASN A 40 11.55 -24.57 -55.58
N TYR A 41 12.58 -24.16 -54.78
CA TYR A 41 12.37 -23.83 -53.38
C TYR A 41 11.48 -22.59 -53.19
N GLU A 42 11.51 -21.62 -54.11
CA GLU A 42 10.61 -20.45 -54.02
C GLU A 42 9.12 -20.88 -54.08
N ASN A 43 8.78 -21.83 -54.93
CA ASN A 43 7.41 -22.33 -54.99
C ASN A 43 7.00 -23.08 -53.72
N ILE A 44 7.93 -23.80 -53.09
CA ILE A 44 7.68 -24.45 -51.80
C ILE A 44 7.41 -23.39 -50.74
N VAL A 45 8.25 -22.34 -50.66
CA VAL A 45 8.08 -21.23 -49.74
C VAL A 45 6.78 -20.48 -50.00
N ILE A 46 6.49 -20.12 -51.27
CA ILE A 46 5.26 -19.38 -51.61
C ILE A 46 4.01 -20.23 -51.37
N GLY A 47 4.05 -21.54 -51.69
CA GLY A 47 2.90 -22.41 -51.53
C GLY A 47 2.55 -22.75 -50.09
N SER A 48 3.55 -22.84 -49.20
CA SER A 48 3.37 -23.29 -47.82
C SER A 48 4.18 -22.51 -46.80
N PRO A 49 4.07 -21.18 -46.76
CA PRO A 49 4.95 -20.34 -45.92
C PRO A 49 4.79 -20.58 -44.41
N MET A 50 3.64 -21.11 -43.98
CA MET A 50 3.36 -21.41 -42.58
C MET A 50 4.12 -22.61 -42.03
N VAL A 51 4.61 -23.46 -42.91
CA VAL A 51 5.35 -24.68 -42.52
C VAL A 51 6.67 -24.31 -41.84
N PHE A 52 7.36 -23.31 -42.34
CA PHE A 52 8.70 -22.95 -41.89
C PHE A 52 8.72 -22.38 -40.45
N PRO A 53 7.93 -21.36 -40.09
CA PRO A 53 7.85 -20.92 -38.70
C PRO A 53 7.41 -22.04 -37.76
N SER A 54 6.49 -22.91 -38.20
CA SER A 54 6.04 -24.05 -37.40
C SER A 54 7.16 -25.06 -37.16
N GLY A 55 7.98 -25.34 -38.20
CA GLY A 55 9.14 -26.22 -38.10
C GLY A 55 10.22 -25.68 -37.17
N TYR A 56 10.54 -24.38 -37.25
CA TYR A 56 11.47 -23.74 -36.33
C TYR A 56 10.96 -23.82 -34.88
N MET A 57 9.67 -23.62 -34.65
CA MET A 57 9.11 -23.75 -33.30
C MET A 57 9.11 -25.19 -32.79
N GLN A 58 8.94 -26.21 -33.66
CA GLN A 58 9.11 -27.61 -33.27
C GLN A 58 10.58 -27.91 -32.90
N SER A 59 11.54 -27.35 -33.66
CA SER A 59 12.97 -27.47 -33.35
C SER A 59 13.30 -26.82 -32.03
N TYR A 60 12.78 -25.62 -31.76
CA TYR A 60 12.89 -24.96 -30.46
C TYR A 60 12.34 -25.83 -29.33
N ALA A 61 11.15 -26.38 -29.47
CA ALA A 61 10.52 -27.24 -28.47
C ALA A 61 11.33 -28.51 -28.17
N LYS A 62 12.06 -29.05 -29.16
CA LYS A 62 12.95 -30.21 -28.98
C LYS A 62 14.28 -29.86 -28.33
N THR A 63 14.89 -28.75 -28.71
CA THR A 63 16.28 -28.38 -28.34
C THR A 63 16.40 -27.31 -27.28
N MET A 64 15.33 -26.51 -27.07
CA MET A 64 15.32 -25.30 -26.26
C MET A 64 16.33 -24.22 -26.74
N ASP A 65 16.80 -24.31 -27.98
CA ASP A 65 17.69 -23.34 -28.60
C ASP A 65 16.90 -22.14 -29.14
N SER A 66 17.07 -20.98 -28.50
CA SER A 66 16.37 -19.73 -28.84
C SER A 66 16.69 -19.22 -30.25
N SER A 67 17.79 -19.68 -30.90
CA SER A 67 18.11 -19.30 -32.27
C SER A 67 17.00 -19.67 -33.26
N TYR A 68 16.24 -20.74 -32.98
CA TYR A 68 15.10 -21.11 -33.78
C TYR A 68 13.92 -20.12 -33.68
N ILE A 69 13.72 -19.47 -32.54
CA ILE A 69 12.71 -18.42 -32.41
C ILE A 69 13.10 -17.22 -33.29
N THR A 70 14.37 -16.83 -33.23
CA THR A 70 14.91 -15.75 -34.07
C THR A 70 14.73 -16.07 -35.55
N LYS A 71 15.12 -17.27 -36.00
CA LYS A 71 14.93 -17.73 -37.40
C LYS A 71 13.47 -17.69 -37.81
N ALA A 72 12.54 -18.11 -36.92
CA ALA A 72 11.11 -18.08 -37.21
C ALA A 72 10.60 -16.63 -37.40
N ALA A 73 11.05 -15.70 -36.56
CA ALA A 73 10.69 -14.29 -36.69
C ALA A 73 11.25 -13.65 -37.96
N GLU A 74 12.53 -13.94 -38.27
CA GLU A 74 13.22 -13.44 -39.47
C GLU A 74 12.57 -13.98 -40.76
N PHE A 75 12.23 -15.26 -40.79
CA PHE A 75 11.51 -15.86 -41.92
C PHE A 75 10.18 -15.14 -42.18
N CYS A 76 9.37 -14.93 -41.13
CA CYS A 76 8.07 -14.26 -41.26
C CYS A 76 8.24 -12.85 -41.84
N GLY A 77 9.18 -12.08 -41.32
CA GLY A 77 9.45 -10.69 -41.77
C GLY A 77 9.96 -10.64 -43.21
N SER A 78 10.93 -11.47 -43.54
CA SER A 78 11.53 -11.54 -44.89
C SER A 78 10.52 -12.00 -45.95
N PHE A 79 9.72 -13.02 -45.61
CA PHE A 79 8.67 -13.49 -46.52
C PHE A 79 7.64 -12.40 -46.82
N VAL A 80 7.11 -11.72 -45.80
CA VAL A 80 6.12 -10.66 -45.99
C VAL A 80 6.75 -9.44 -46.68
N GLY A 81 8.04 -9.16 -46.42
CA GLY A 81 8.78 -8.12 -47.15
C GLY A 81 8.83 -8.39 -48.65
N LYS A 82 9.02 -9.67 -49.07
CA LYS A 82 9.09 -10.11 -50.46
C LYS A 82 7.71 -10.27 -51.10
N TYR A 83 6.72 -10.76 -50.31
CA TYR A 83 5.37 -11.09 -50.79
C TYR A 83 4.27 -10.43 -49.92
N PRO A 84 4.13 -9.09 -49.92
CA PRO A 84 3.21 -8.39 -49.04
C PRO A 84 1.73 -8.69 -49.27
N ASP A 85 1.37 -9.04 -50.51
CA ASP A 85 -0.01 -9.36 -50.92
C ASP A 85 -0.40 -10.84 -50.73
N HIS A 86 0.51 -11.65 -50.20
CA HIS A 86 0.25 -13.06 -49.98
C HIS A 86 -0.94 -13.30 -49.04
N PRO A 87 -1.85 -14.24 -49.27
CA PRO A 87 -3.02 -14.47 -48.41
C PRO A 87 -2.70 -14.73 -46.96
N GLN A 88 -1.51 -15.26 -46.65
CA GLN A 88 -1.08 -15.54 -45.29
C GLN A 88 -0.19 -14.44 -44.67
N ALA A 89 0.07 -13.34 -45.37
CA ALA A 89 0.97 -12.28 -44.90
C ALA A 89 0.58 -11.70 -43.50
N ILE A 90 -0.70 -11.46 -43.28
CA ILE A 90 -1.21 -10.98 -41.99
C ILE A 90 -0.90 -11.99 -40.86
N LYS A 91 -1.16 -13.27 -41.12
CA LYS A 91 -0.94 -14.34 -40.14
C LYS A 91 0.57 -14.50 -39.82
N LEU A 92 1.41 -14.40 -40.83
CA LEU A 92 2.86 -14.42 -40.65
C LEU A 92 3.38 -13.23 -39.85
N LEU A 93 2.85 -12.02 -40.07
CA LEU A 93 3.19 -10.86 -39.23
C LEU A 93 2.73 -10.99 -37.77
N GLN A 94 1.54 -11.61 -37.56
CA GLN A 94 1.07 -11.92 -36.20
C GLN A 94 1.97 -12.96 -35.52
N MET A 95 2.45 -13.93 -36.26
CA MET A 95 3.42 -14.91 -35.76
C MET A 95 4.78 -14.24 -35.49
N GLN A 96 5.23 -13.36 -36.39
CA GLN A 96 6.44 -12.60 -36.19
C GLN A 96 6.41 -11.81 -34.88
N ASP A 97 5.32 -11.07 -34.62
CA ASP A 97 5.11 -10.37 -33.35
C ASP A 97 5.25 -11.33 -32.16
N THR A 98 4.59 -12.50 -32.24
CA THR A 98 4.64 -13.49 -31.16
C THR A 98 6.06 -13.98 -30.92
N PHE A 99 6.81 -14.30 -31.96
CA PHE A 99 8.20 -14.78 -31.85
C PHE A 99 9.13 -13.71 -31.33
N LEU A 100 8.99 -12.48 -31.80
CA LEU A 100 9.79 -11.33 -31.30
C LEU A 100 9.54 -11.09 -29.80
N ARG A 101 8.31 -11.22 -29.34
CA ARG A 101 8.00 -11.14 -27.91
C ARG A 101 8.57 -12.31 -27.10
N MET A 102 8.56 -13.53 -27.66
CA MET A 102 9.23 -14.68 -27.05
C MET A 102 10.74 -14.49 -26.95
N ASP A 103 11.35 -13.86 -27.97
CA ASP A 103 12.78 -13.52 -28.04
C ASP A 103 13.12 -12.21 -27.31
N GLN A 104 12.15 -11.63 -26.56
CA GLN A 104 12.27 -10.36 -25.81
C GLN A 104 12.65 -9.13 -26.68
N LYS A 105 12.46 -9.20 -27.96
CA LYS A 105 12.70 -8.10 -28.93
C LYS A 105 11.48 -7.16 -29.00
N TRP A 106 11.14 -6.56 -27.87
CA TRP A 106 9.89 -5.78 -27.68
C TRP A 106 9.76 -4.59 -28.63
N ASN A 107 10.86 -3.89 -28.94
CA ASN A 107 10.84 -2.75 -29.86
C ASN A 107 10.50 -3.19 -31.31
N GLU A 108 11.06 -4.29 -31.76
CA GLU A 108 10.76 -4.87 -33.07
C GLU A 108 9.32 -5.39 -33.13
N ALA A 109 8.85 -6.04 -32.05
CA ALA A 109 7.46 -6.47 -31.94
C ALA A 109 6.46 -5.30 -32.07
N VAL A 110 6.74 -4.15 -31.40
CA VAL A 110 5.93 -2.93 -31.56
C VAL A 110 5.88 -2.48 -33.02
N GLN A 111 7.00 -2.47 -33.73
CA GLN A 111 7.04 -2.04 -35.14
C GLN A 111 6.18 -2.93 -36.04
N VAL A 112 6.22 -4.24 -35.82
CA VAL A 112 5.37 -5.20 -36.55
C VAL A 112 3.89 -4.94 -36.27
N ILE A 113 3.52 -4.75 -34.99
CA ILE A 113 2.12 -4.48 -34.62
C ILE A 113 1.66 -3.13 -35.18
N GLU A 114 2.48 -2.09 -35.10
CA GLU A 114 2.14 -0.78 -35.66
C GLU A 114 1.92 -0.85 -37.16
N LYS A 115 2.72 -1.65 -37.90
CA LYS A 115 2.52 -1.91 -39.32
C LYS A 115 1.15 -2.60 -39.59
N LEU A 116 0.75 -3.53 -38.74
CA LEU A 116 -0.56 -4.19 -38.81
C LEU A 116 -1.74 -3.26 -38.48
N LEU A 117 -1.52 -2.29 -37.57
CA LEU A 117 -2.54 -1.34 -37.11
C LEU A 117 -2.59 -0.05 -37.93
N ASP A 118 -1.64 0.20 -38.83
CA ASP A 118 -1.58 1.42 -39.63
C ASP A 118 -2.79 1.51 -40.59
N PRO A 119 -3.64 2.55 -40.48
CA PRO A 119 -4.82 2.72 -41.35
C PRO A 119 -4.46 2.87 -42.84
N ALA A 120 -3.25 3.32 -43.16
CA ALA A 120 -2.79 3.47 -44.51
C ALA A 120 -2.41 2.14 -45.17
N GLN A 121 -2.15 1.11 -44.38
CA GLN A 121 -1.72 -0.20 -44.86
C GLN A 121 -2.91 -1.10 -45.23
N ALA A 122 -2.72 -1.89 -46.32
CA ALA A 122 -3.71 -2.87 -46.77
C ALA A 122 -4.04 -3.92 -45.70
N PHE A 123 -3.08 -4.26 -44.83
CA PHE A 123 -3.26 -5.25 -43.77
C PHE A 123 -4.41 -4.91 -42.81
N ARG A 124 -4.49 -3.67 -42.34
CA ARG A 124 -5.56 -3.24 -41.45
C ARG A 124 -6.92 -3.36 -42.12
N LYS A 125 -7.06 -2.82 -43.32
CA LYS A 125 -8.33 -2.89 -44.07
C LYS A 125 -8.80 -4.34 -44.25
N LYS A 126 -7.89 -5.24 -44.60
CA LYS A 126 -8.20 -6.65 -44.75
C LYS A 126 -8.67 -7.33 -43.48
N ILE A 127 -8.04 -7.02 -42.31
CA ILE A 127 -8.46 -7.53 -41.00
C ILE A 127 -9.87 -7.02 -40.65
N GLU A 128 -10.16 -5.74 -40.94
CA GLU A 128 -11.48 -5.14 -40.71
C GLU A 128 -12.56 -5.72 -41.63
N GLU A 129 -12.27 -5.91 -42.92
CA GLU A 129 -13.17 -6.49 -43.90
C GLU A 129 -13.53 -7.95 -43.57
N GLU A 130 -12.58 -8.73 -43.07
CA GLU A 130 -12.79 -10.09 -42.62
C GLU A 130 -13.60 -10.19 -41.32
N GLY A 131 -13.96 -9.03 -40.71
CA GLY A 131 -14.76 -8.96 -39.48
C GLY A 131 -14.07 -9.54 -38.25
N LYS A 132 -12.75 -9.62 -38.23
CA LYS A 132 -11.93 -10.22 -37.18
C LYS A 132 -11.68 -9.26 -36.01
N ARG A 133 -12.76 -8.78 -35.36
CA ARG A 133 -12.71 -7.81 -34.26
C ARG A 133 -11.84 -8.29 -33.09
N SER A 134 -11.85 -9.58 -32.77
CA SER A 134 -11.04 -10.15 -31.69
C SER A 134 -9.54 -10.13 -32.02
N GLU A 135 -9.17 -10.36 -33.27
CA GLU A 135 -7.77 -10.27 -33.70
C GLU A 135 -7.25 -8.82 -33.61
N MET A 136 -8.07 -7.86 -34.07
CA MET A 136 -7.74 -6.43 -33.91
C MET A 136 -7.53 -6.07 -32.45
N LEU A 137 -8.42 -6.50 -31.56
CA LEU A 137 -8.31 -6.20 -30.12
C LEU A 137 -7.03 -6.82 -29.50
N ASN A 138 -6.63 -8.00 -29.97
CA ASN A 138 -5.37 -8.63 -29.54
C ASN A 138 -4.13 -7.87 -30.02
N LEU A 139 -4.16 -7.24 -31.18
CA LEU A 139 -3.07 -6.37 -31.65
C LEU A 139 -2.94 -5.11 -30.79
N TYR A 140 -4.05 -4.47 -30.43
CA TYR A 140 -4.03 -3.34 -29.50
C TYR A 140 -3.50 -3.74 -28.12
N LEU A 141 -3.90 -4.92 -27.62
CA LEU A 141 -3.38 -5.47 -26.37
C LEU A 141 -1.87 -5.74 -26.48
N GLY A 142 -1.41 -6.39 -27.55
CA GLY A 142 0.01 -6.69 -27.77
C GLY A 142 0.87 -5.43 -27.80
N ARG A 143 0.43 -4.38 -28.53
CA ARG A 143 1.11 -3.08 -28.56
C ARG A 143 1.23 -2.45 -27.18
N ALA A 144 0.12 -2.42 -26.42
CA ALA A 144 0.11 -1.85 -25.10
C ALA A 144 1.03 -2.62 -24.14
N GLN A 145 1.01 -3.96 -24.19
CA GLN A 145 1.90 -4.82 -23.40
C GLN A 145 3.38 -4.59 -23.72
N CYS A 146 3.73 -4.45 -25.00
CA CYS A 146 5.11 -4.16 -25.40
C CYS A 146 5.60 -2.82 -24.81
N TYR A 147 4.81 -1.75 -24.91
CA TYR A 147 5.18 -0.47 -24.31
C TYR A 147 5.27 -0.53 -22.78
N HIS A 148 4.42 -1.32 -22.12
CA HIS A 148 4.49 -1.55 -20.69
C HIS A 148 5.80 -2.25 -20.30
N THR A 149 6.16 -3.33 -20.98
CA THR A 149 7.39 -4.07 -20.73
C THR A 149 8.65 -3.23 -20.99
N LEU A 150 8.60 -2.36 -22.00
CA LEU A 150 9.65 -1.38 -22.30
C LEU A 150 9.69 -0.21 -21.31
N GLN A 151 8.75 -0.15 -20.35
CA GLN A 151 8.57 0.99 -19.44
C GLN A 151 8.41 2.34 -20.16
N ASN A 152 7.92 2.31 -21.38
CA ASN A 152 7.61 3.53 -22.14
C ASN A 152 6.22 4.04 -21.70
N TRP A 153 6.18 4.66 -20.51
CA TRP A 153 4.95 5.04 -19.84
C TRP A 153 4.08 6.00 -20.67
N VAL A 154 4.69 6.90 -21.45
CA VAL A 154 3.96 7.89 -22.25
C VAL A 154 3.23 7.21 -23.42
N LYS A 155 3.95 6.45 -24.26
CA LYS A 155 3.34 5.70 -25.37
C LYS A 155 2.44 4.57 -24.84
N GLY A 156 2.80 3.95 -23.74
CA GLY A 156 2.01 2.95 -23.05
C GLY A 156 0.64 3.47 -22.63
N ALA A 157 0.57 4.64 -22.00
CA ALA A 157 -0.68 5.24 -21.60
C ALA A 157 -1.60 5.54 -22.79
N VAL A 158 -1.07 6.00 -23.90
CA VAL A 158 -1.84 6.20 -25.15
C VAL A 158 -2.36 4.86 -25.68
N ALA A 159 -1.50 3.83 -25.73
CA ALA A 159 -1.87 2.51 -26.22
C ALA A 159 -2.93 1.83 -25.36
N PHE A 160 -2.83 1.95 -24.02
CA PHE A 160 -3.84 1.39 -23.12
C PHE A 160 -5.16 2.16 -23.12
N ARG A 161 -5.17 3.49 -23.33
CA ARG A 161 -6.42 4.24 -23.54
C ARG A 161 -7.14 3.78 -24.81
N GLU A 162 -6.38 3.54 -25.88
CA GLU A 162 -6.95 3.02 -27.12
C GLU A 162 -7.46 1.59 -26.94
N LEU A 163 -6.70 0.73 -26.27
CA LEU A 163 -7.14 -0.61 -25.90
C LEU A 163 -8.44 -0.58 -25.10
N LEU A 164 -8.54 0.30 -24.09
CA LEU A 164 -9.74 0.45 -23.26
C LEU A 164 -10.95 0.82 -24.12
N THR A 165 -10.79 1.83 -25.00
CA THR A 165 -11.87 2.23 -25.91
C THR A 165 -12.33 1.10 -26.82
N ARG A 166 -11.40 0.30 -27.35
CA ARG A 166 -11.71 -0.84 -28.23
C ARG A 166 -12.30 -2.01 -27.46
N ALA A 167 -11.85 -2.26 -26.23
CA ALA A 167 -12.40 -3.30 -25.36
C ALA A 167 -13.86 -2.98 -24.99
N ASP A 168 -14.18 -1.71 -24.71
CA ASP A 168 -15.55 -1.25 -24.47
C ASP A 168 -16.46 -1.47 -25.68
N GLN A 169 -15.99 -1.09 -26.86
CA GLN A 169 -16.73 -1.31 -28.10
C GLN A 169 -16.98 -2.80 -28.38
N ALA A 170 -16.03 -3.66 -28.00
CA ALA A 170 -16.13 -5.11 -28.13
C ALA A 170 -16.88 -5.78 -26.96
N ARG A 171 -17.20 -5.06 -25.89
CA ARG A 171 -17.74 -5.57 -24.62
C ARG A 171 -16.84 -6.66 -24.00
N ASP A 172 -15.53 -6.46 -24.09
CA ASP A 172 -14.52 -7.34 -23.49
C ASP A 172 -14.10 -6.77 -22.14
N GLU A 173 -14.82 -7.15 -21.10
CA GLU A 173 -14.61 -6.65 -19.74
C GLU A 173 -13.23 -7.02 -19.17
N ASP A 174 -12.70 -8.19 -19.54
CA ASP A 174 -11.40 -8.64 -19.02
C ASP A 174 -10.25 -7.78 -19.59
N LYS A 175 -10.29 -7.43 -20.88
CA LYS A 175 -9.29 -6.53 -21.48
C LYS A 175 -9.48 -5.09 -21.04
N ALA A 176 -10.71 -4.64 -20.84
CA ALA A 176 -11.00 -3.33 -20.27
C ALA A 176 -10.43 -3.22 -18.84
N ALA A 177 -10.66 -4.23 -18.00
CA ALA A 177 -10.12 -4.33 -16.65
C ALA A 177 -8.59 -4.27 -16.64
N TYR A 178 -7.95 -5.05 -17.50
CA TYR A 178 -6.50 -5.05 -17.64
C TYR A 178 -5.96 -3.67 -18.06
N ALA A 179 -6.62 -3.01 -19.01
CA ALA A 179 -6.24 -1.67 -19.46
C ALA A 179 -6.35 -0.64 -18.34
N ILE A 180 -7.41 -0.66 -17.54
CA ILE A 180 -7.60 0.22 -16.39
C ILE A 180 -6.49 0.01 -15.35
N SER A 181 -6.17 -1.24 -15.04
CA SER A 181 -5.12 -1.58 -14.08
C SER A 181 -3.76 -1.04 -14.51
N CYS A 182 -3.37 -1.26 -15.78
CA CYS A 182 -2.09 -0.79 -16.32
C CYS A 182 -2.05 0.75 -16.45
N LEU A 183 -3.15 1.40 -16.83
CA LEU A 183 -3.23 2.87 -16.85
C LEU A 183 -3.02 3.46 -15.47
N THR A 184 -3.69 2.92 -14.45
CA THR A 184 -3.53 3.37 -13.07
C THR A 184 -2.08 3.22 -12.61
N GLU A 185 -1.45 2.06 -12.88
CA GLU A 185 -0.04 1.82 -12.58
C GLU A 185 0.85 2.89 -13.23
N MET A 186 0.68 3.15 -14.52
CA MET A 186 1.47 4.14 -15.25
C MET A 186 1.33 5.55 -14.68
N PHE A 187 0.11 5.95 -14.32
CA PHE A 187 -0.14 7.28 -13.76
C PHE A 187 0.46 7.44 -12.36
N VAL A 188 0.39 6.39 -11.54
CA VAL A 188 0.99 6.39 -10.20
C VAL A 188 2.52 6.38 -10.28
N VAL A 189 3.12 5.51 -11.10
CA VAL A 189 4.58 5.44 -11.28
C VAL A 189 5.15 6.75 -11.83
N THR A 190 4.42 7.41 -12.73
CA THR A 190 4.85 8.70 -13.30
C THR A 190 4.41 9.91 -12.47
N LYS A 191 3.85 9.72 -11.27
CA LYS A 191 3.33 10.76 -10.37
C LYS A 191 2.23 11.65 -10.98
N ARG A 192 1.49 11.12 -11.96
CA ARG A 192 0.38 11.76 -12.66
C ARG A 192 -0.96 11.26 -12.13
N VAL A 193 -1.11 11.18 -10.81
CA VAL A 193 -2.27 10.57 -10.13
C VAL A 193 -3.59 11.23 -10.53
N ASP A 194 -3.57 12.50 -10.92
CA ASP A 194 -4.78 13.22 -11.39
C ASP A 194 -5.46 12.53 -12.58
N GLU A 195 -4.69 11.80 -13.40
CA GLU A 195 -5.22 11.08 -14.55
C GLU A 195 -5.92 9.76 -14.18
N VAL A 196 -5.88 9.36 -12.91
CA VAL A 196 -6.65 8.23 -12.37
C VAL A 196 -8.11 8.61 -12.18
N PHE A 197 -8.40 9.87 -11.81
CA PHE A 197 -9.77 10.29 -11.48
C PHE A 197 -10.81 10.04 -12.58
N PRO A 198 -10.52 10.25 -13.87
CA PRO A 198 -11.44 9.90 -14.96
C PRO A 198 -11.78 8.41 -15.05
N LEU A 199 -10.98 7.53 -14.45
CA LEU A 199 -11.21 6.08 -14.44
C LEU A 199 -12.10 5.65 -13.27
N LEU A 200 -12.22 6.45 -12.20
CA LEU A 200 -12.92 6.09 -10.96
C LEU A 200 -14.40 5.70 -11.15
N PRO A 201 -15.20 6.34 -12.02
CA PRO A 201 -16.58 5.92 -12.25
C PRO A 201 -16.70 4.45 -12.65
N ARG A 202 -15.70 3.92 -13.35
CA ARG A 202 -15.66 2.52 -13.79
C ARG A 202 -15.30 1.55 -12.66
N LEU A 203 -14.75 2.05 -11.56
CA LEU A 203 -14.38 1.29 -10.37
C LEU A 203 -15.49 1.28 -9.31
N SER A 204 -16.51 2.13 -9.46
CA SER A 204 -17.71 2.11 -8.62
C SER A 204 -18.65 0.95 -8.94
N GLU A 205 -18.55 0.36 -10.14
CA GLU A 205 -19.32 -0.79 -10.59
C GLU A 205 -18.63 -2.10 -10.19
N GLU A 206 -19.39 -3.19 -10.06
CA GLU A 206 -18.85 -4.53 -9.80
C GLU A 206 -18.24 -5.14 -11.06
N THR A 207 -17.11 -4.59 -11.48
CA THR A 207 -16.38 -5.03 -12.65
C THR A 207 -15.13 -5.85 -12.24
N PRO A 208 -14.60 -6.72 -13.12
CA PRO A 208 -13.35 -7.43 -12.84
C PRO A 208 -12.17 -6.51 -12.51
N ALA A 209 -12.17 -5.26 -13.01
CA ALA A 209 -11.13 -4.27 -12.72
C ALA A 209 -11.02 -3.98 -11.24
N ARG A 210 -12.16 -3.81 -10.55
CA ARG A 210 -12.22 -3.49 -9.12
C ARG A 210 -11.50 -4.52 -8.24
N TYR A 211 -11.49 -5.77 -8.66
CA TYR A 211 -10.89 -6.88 -7.92
C TYR A 211 -9.48 -7.26 -8.41
N ASP A 212 -8.85 -6.45 -9.24
CA ASP A 212 -7.45 -6.64 -9.62
C ASP A 212 -6.52 -6.14 -8.50
N MET A 213 -5.73 -7.03 -7.90
CA MET A 213 -4.80 -6.66 -6.82
C MET A 213 -3.77 -5.61 -7.26
N ARG A 214 -3.31 -5.64 -8.51
CA ARG A 214 -2.38 -4.63 -9.04
C ARG A 214 -3.03 -3.26 -9.02
N LEU A 215 -4.28 -3.16 -9.49
CA LEU A 215 -5.04 -1.91 -9.43
C LEU A 215 -5.16 -1.42 -8.00
N ASN A 216 -5.54 -2.29 -7.06
CA ASN A 216 -5.75 -1.92 -5.67
C ASN A 216 -4.46 -1.43 -4.99
N VAL A 217 -3.32 -2.08 -5.26
CA VAL A 217 -2.01 -1.60 -4.79
C VAL A 217 -1.70 -0.20 -5.35
N ASN A 218 -1.93 0.02 -6.64
CA ASN A 218 -1.67 1.32 -7.26
C ASN A 218 -2.64 2.41 -6.78
N LEU A 219 -3.92 2.09 -6.51
CA LEU A 219 -4.86 3.05 -5.92
C LEU A 219 -4.41 3.48 -4.52
N MET A 220 -3.97 2.54 -3.69
CA MET A 220 -3.41 2.86 -2.37
C MET A 220 -2.19 3.76 -2.48
N GLN A 221 -1.21 3.40 -3.32
CA GLN A 221 0.00 4.20 -3.54
C GLN A 221 -0.32 5.59 -4.11
N GLY A 222 -1.30 5.68 -5.01
CA GLY A 222 -1.81 6.96 -5.52
C GLY A 222 -2.42 7.82 -4.41
N GLY A 223 -3.16 7.20 -3.49
CA GLY A 223 -3.68 7.85 -2.29
C GLY A 223 -2.56 8.38 -1.39
N ASP A 224 -1.51 7.59 -1.15
CA ASP A 224 -0.36 8.01 -0.36
C ASP A 224 0.36 9.20 -1.02
N GLN A 225 0.55 9.19 -2.34
CA GLN A 225 1.13 10.33 -3.07
C GLN A 225 0.28 11.62 -2.99
N LEU A 226 -1.04 11.49 -2.99
CA LEU A 226 -1.94 12.64 -2.81
C LEU A 226 -1.88 13.16 -1.38
N LYS A 227 -1.83 12.27 -0.40
CA LYS A 227 -1.67 12.59 1.02
C LYS A 227 -0.37 13.37 1.27
N GLU A 228 0.76 12.92 0.71
CA GLU A 228 2.05 13.63 0.77
C GLU A 228 1.98 15.06 0.21
N LYS A 229 1.06 15.32 -0.73
CA LYS A 229 0.79 16.64 -1.30
C LYS A 229 -0.27 17.44 -0.54
N GLY A 230 -0.74 16.95 0.62
CA GLY A 230 -1.81 17.57 1.40
C GLY A 230 -3.21 17.45 0.79
N ARG A 231 -3.40 16.61 -0.24
CA ARG A 231 -4.69 16.40 -0.94
C ARG A 231 -5.46 15.25 -0.28
N PHE A 232 -5.80 15.43 0.98
CA PHE A 232 -6.37 14.36 1.83
C PHE A 232 -7.75 13.86 1.38
N VAL A 233 -8.59 14.74 0.81
CA VAL A 233 -9.93 14.36 0.34
C VAL A 233 -9.83 13.44 -0.87
N GLU A 234 -8.99 13.79 -1.83
CA GLU A 234 -8.75 12.96 -3.01
C GLU A 234 -8.07 11.64 -2.64
N ALA A 235 -7.14 11.66 -1.68
CA ALA A 235 -6.56 10.43 -1.13
C ALA A 235 -7.66 9.53 -0.52
N SER A 236 -8.60 10.10 0.23
CA SER A 236 -9.75 9.36 0.78
C SER A 236 -10.58 8.68 -0.30
N LEU A 237 -10.78 9.32 -1.47
CA LEU A 237 -11.52 8.72 -2.59
C LEU A 237 -10.82 7.48 -3.13
N LEU A 238 -9.49 7.56 -3.33
CA LEU A 238 -8.71 6.41 -3.81
C LEU A 238 -8.74 5.28 -2.79
N TYR A 239 -8.50 5.57 -1.50
CA TYR A 239 -8.57 4.55 -0.45
C TYR A 239 -9.97 3.92 -0.31
N ALA A 240 -11.05 4.69 -0.51
CA ALA A 240 -12.41 4.18 -0.41
C ALA A 240 -12.74 3.19 -1.53
N LEU A 241 -12.18 3.39 -2.73
CA LEU A 241 -12.36 2.50 -3.88
C LEU A 241 -11.43 1.27 -3.85
N THR A 242 -10.40 1.30 -3.02
CA THR A 242 -9.45 0.20 -2.89
C THR A 242 -10.06 -0.96 -2.12
N MET A 243 -10.08 -2.15 -2.74
CA MET A 243 -10.52 -3.41 -2.13
C MET A 243 -9.40 -4.01 -1.28
N THR A 244 -9.77 -4.63 -0.17
CA THR A 244 -8.85 -5.42 0.66
C THR A 244 -8.45 -6.72 -0.05
N ALA A 245 -7.34 -7.32 0.35
CA ALA A 245 -6.93 -8.63 -0.17
C ALA A 245 -8.00 -9.70 0.09
N GLU A 246 -8.74 -9.61 1.19
CA GLU A 246 -9.82 -10.54 1.55
C GLU A 246 -11.01 -10.41 0.60
N GLU A 247 -11.46 -9.19 0.29
CA GLU A 247 -12.53 -8.95 -0.68
C GLU A 247 -12.15 -9.48 -2.06
N VAL A 248 -10.89 -9.28 -2.49
CA VAL A 248 -10.38 -9.82 -3.76
C VAL A 248 -10.35 -11.34 -3.75
N LYS A 249 -9.88 -11.98 -2.67
CA LYS A 249 -9.91 -13.45 -2.52
C LYS A 249 -11.32 -14.01 -2.63
N ASN A 250 -12.27 -13.42 -1.90
CA ASN A 250 -13.66 -13.86 -1.89
C ASN A 250 -14.26 -13.79 -3.30
N TYR A 251 -14.07 -12.68 -4.00
CA TYR A 251 -14.52 -12.52 -5.39
C TYR A 251 -13.96 -13.60 -6.31
N TYR A 252 -12.64 -13.83 -6.28
CA TYR A 252 -12.04 -14.82 -7.18
C TYR A 252 -12.36 -16.26 -6.78
N THR A 253 -12.54 -16.55 -5.50
CA THR A 253 -13.00 -17.87 -5.03
C THR A 253 -14.38 -18.19 -5.59
N GLU A 254 -15.32 -17.25 -5.51
CA GLU A 254 -16.65 -17.41 -6.09
C GLU A 254 -16.63 -17.48 -7.63
N ARG A 255 -15.79 -16.64 -8.27
CA ARG A 255 -15.64 -16.63 -9.73
C ARG A 255 -15.08 -17.97 -10.24
N ILE A 256 -14.08 -18.54 -9.56
CA ILE A 256 -13.52 -19.85 -9.87
C ILE A 256 -14.59 -20.94 -9.76
N ALA A 257 -15.37 -20.93 -8.68
CA ALA A 257 -16.45 -21.90 -8.49
C ALA A 257 -17.49 -21.82 -9.61
N ARG A 258 -17.91 -20.61 -10.00
CA ARG A 258 -18.86 -20.38 -11.11
C ARG A 258 -18.32 -20.89 -12.45
N ILE A 259 -17.07 -20.55 -12.79
CA ILE A 259 -16.43 -21.00 -14.06
C ILE A 259 -16.29 -22.52 -14.06
N THR A 260 -15.89 -23.13 -12.96
CA THR A 260 -15.76 -24.59 -12.83
C THR A 260 -17.09 -25.28 -13.06
N ALA A 261 -18.16 -24.81 -12.42
CA ALA A 261 -19.51 -25.36 -12.62
C ALA A 261 -19.98 -25.23 -14.09
N GLU A 262 -19.65 -24.13 -14.77
CA GLU A 262 -19.97 -23.97 -16.19
C GLU A 262 -19.18 -24.94 -17.08
N LYS A 263 -17.89 -25.14 -16.79
CA LYS A 263 -17.06 -26.14 -17.48
C LYS A 263 -17.58 -27.56 -17.29
N ASP A 264 -17.99 -27.91 -16.06
CA ASP A 264 -18.56 -29.24 -15.78
C ASP A 264 -19.83 -29.47 -16.58
N ARG A 265 -20.73 -28.50 -16.63
CA ARG A 265 -21.93 -28.56 -17.49
C ARG A 265 -21.57 -28.71 -18.95
N LEU A 266 -20.58 -27.97 -19.47
CA LEU A 266 -20.12 -28.02 -20.84
C LEU A 266 -19.49 -29.37 -21.16
N SER A 267 -18.75 -29.98 -20.25
CA SER A 267 -18.11 -31.29 -20.40
C SER A 267 -19.11 -32.40 -20.67
N VAL A 268 -20.30 -32.32 -20.06
CA VAL A 268 -21.41 -33.30 -20.32
C VAL A 268 -21.86 -33.21 -21.77
N PHE A 269 -21.99 -32.01 -22.33
CA PHE A 269 -22.37 -31.84 -23.75
C PHE A 269 -21.27 -32.30 -24.68
N LEU A 270 -20.00 -32.03 -24.38
CA LEU A 270 -18.84 -32.41 -25.18
C LEU A 270 -18.66 -33.94 -25.28
N LYS A 271 -19.16 -34.69 -24.31
CA LYS A 271 -19.14 -36.17 -24.32
C LYS A 271 -20.20 -36.82 -25.23
N ASN A 272 -21.13 -36.02 -25.79
CA ASN A 272 -22.16 -36.54 -26.66
C ASN A 272 -21.57 -36.90 -28.05
N PRO A 273 -21.53 -38.19 -28.45
CA PRO A 273 -20.92 -38.62 -29.71
C PRO A 273 -21.70 -38.17 -30.95
N ASN A 274 -22.97 -37.77 -30.80
CA ASN A 274 -23.85 -37.42 -31.92
C ASN A 274 -23.86 -35.90 -32.20
N LEU A 275 -22.92 -35.12 -31.64
CA LEU A 275 -22.86 -33.69 -31.91
C LEU A 275 -22.39 -33.39 -33.35
N PRO A 276 -23.10 -32.51 -34.09
CA PRO A 276 -22.63 -32.01 -35.37
C PRO A 276 -21.24 -31.35 -35.25
N LYS A 277 -20.35 -31.61 -36.23
CA LYS A 277 -18.95 -31.08 -36.19
C LYS A 277 -18.86 -29.58 -35.92
N ARG A 278 -19.75 -28.78 -36.55
CA ARG A 278 -19.80 -27.31 -36.34
C ARG A 278 -20.14 -26.96 -34.89
N ARG A 279 -21.11 -27.66 -34.30
CA ARG A 279 -21.51 -27.42 -32.91
C ARG A 279 -20.42 -27.84 -31.90
N LEU A 280 -19.76 -28.96 -32.20
CA LEU A 280 -18.62 -29.44 -31.42
C LEU A 280 -17.46 -28.43 -31.44
N ALA A 281 -17.15 -27.83 -32.59
CA ALA A 281 -16.12 -26.80 -32.69
C ALA A 281 -16.45 -25.56 -31.80
N ILE A 282 -17.70 -25.08 -31.86
CA ILE A 282 -18.16 -23.95 -31.03
C ILE A 282 -18.06 -24.27 -29.52
N LEU A 283 -18.46 -25.49 -29.12
CA LEU A 283 -18.41 -25.88 -27.72
C LEU A 283 -16.96 -26.06 -27.21
N ARG A 284 -16.05 -26.55 -28.06
CA ARG A 284 -14.62 -26.64 -27.77
C ARG A 284 -13.98 -25.25 -27.62
N ASP A 285 -14.33 -24.34 -28.51
CA ASP A 285 -13.87 -22.96 -28.41
C ASP A 285 -14.34 -22.30 -27.11
N LYS A 286 -15.61 -22.52 -26.73
CA LYS A 286 -16.16 -22.06 -25.45
C LYS A 286 -15.40 -22.69 -24.26
N ASP A 287 -15.09 -23.99 -24.30
CA ASP A 287 -14.33 -24.67 -23.24
C ASP A 287 -12.92 -24.12 -23.11
N ASN A 288 -12.24 -23.85 -24.22
CA ASN A 288 -10.94 -23.20 -24.23
C ASN A 288 -11.01 -21.80 -23.62
N GLY A 289 -12.03 -21.01 -23.97
CA GLY A 289 -12.27 -19.69 -23.37
C GLY A 289 -12.49 -19.76 -21.86
N LEU A 290 -13.30 -20.71 -21.38
CA LEU A 290 -13.50 -20.94 -19.94
C LEU A 290 -12.22 -21.40 -19.23
N THR A 291 -11.40 -22.22 -19.90
CA THR A 291 -10.10 -22.66 -19.36
C THR A 291 -9.15 -21.48 -19.16
N MET A 292 -9.08 -20.59 -20.14
CA MET A 292 -8.28 -19.36 -20.01
C MET A 292 -8.78 -18.48 -18.87
N LYS A 293 -10.10 -18.24 -18.77
CA LYS A 293 -10.71 -17.48 -17.69
C LYS A 293 -10.44 -18.09 -16.31
N LEU A 294 -10.50 -19.43 -16.20
CA LEU A 294 -10.19 -20.13 -14.95
C LEU A 294 -8.73 -19.96 -14.55
N THR A 295 -7.80 -20.07 -15.50
CA THR A 295 -6.37 -19.87 -15.26
C THR A 295 -6.09 -18.45 -14.79
N THR A 296 -6.67 -17.46 -15.47
CA THR A 296 -6.56 -16.05 -15.08
C THR A 296 -7.12 -15.80 -13.67
N ALA A 297 -8.32 -16.32 -13.36
CA ALA A 297 -8.92 -16.16 -12.03
C ALA A 297 -8.07 -16.80 -10.93
N LYS A 298 -7.50 -18.00 -11.16
CA LYS A 298 -6.58 -18.64 -10.22
C LYS A 298 -5.29 -17.82 -10.02
N SER A 299 -4.77 -17.21 -11.07
CA SER A 299 -3.58 -16.34 -10.98
C SER A 299 -3.87 -15.12 -10.11
N HIS A 300 -5.01 -14.45 -10.27
CA HIS A 300 -5.39 -13.32 -9.44
C HIS A 300 -5.60 -13.72 -7.97
N LEU A 301 -6.23 -14.88 -7.71
CA LEU A 301 -6.37 -15.42 -6.35
C LEU A 301 -5.00 -15.62 -5.70
N ALA A 302 -4.08 -16.26 -6.40
CA ALA A 302 -2.72 -16.52 -5.90
C ALA A 302 -1.93 -15.22 -5.61
N ILE A 303 -2.17 -14.16 -6.38
CA ILE A 303 -1.58 -12.83 -6.12
C ILE A 303 -2.16 -12.26 -4.82
N ALA A 304 -3.49 -12.31 -4.65
CA ALA A 304 -4.15 -11.80 -3.45
C ALA A 304 -3.73 -12.56 -2.18
N GLU A 305 -3.50 -13.87 -2.27
CA GLU A 305 -2.99 -14.69 -1.17
C GLU A 305 -1.57 -14.32 -0.74
N LYS A 306 -0.73 -13.88 -1.67
CA LYS A 306 0.66 -13.46 -1.40
C LYS A 306 0.79 -12.04 -0.85
N THR A 307 -0.26 -11.25 -0.89
CA THR A 307 -0.27 -9.84 -0.45
C THR A 307 -0.94 -9.67 0.91
N ALA A 308 -0.63 -10.54 1.88
CA ALA A 308 -1.28 -10.55 3.20
C ALA A 308 -1.17 -9.19 3.94
N SER A 309 0.00 -8.52 3.89
CA SER A 309 0.22 -7.23 4.54
C SER A 309 -0.52 -6.05 3.87
N PHE A 310 -1.04 -6.22 2.67
CA PHE A 310 -1.71 -5.15 1.93
C PHE A 310 -2.92 -4.58 2.67
N THR A 311 -3.76 -5.46 3.22
CA THR A 311 -4.97 -5.03 3.96
C THR A 311 -4.62 -4.18 5.18
N THR A 312 -3.59 -4.58 5.93
CA THR A 312 -3.07 -3.85 7.09
C THR A 312 -2.55 -2.47 6.66
N ASN A 313 -1.74 -2.41 5.60
CA ASN A 313 -1.21 -1.16 5.08
C ASN A 313 -2.33 -0.21 4.58
N LEU A 314 -3.33 -0.74 3.87
CA LEU A 314 -4.47 0.05 3.42
C LEU A 314 -5.28 0.63 4.59
N ARG A 315 -5.55 -0.17 5.62
CA ARG A 315 -6.26 0.27 6.83
C ARG A 315 -5.45 1.32 7.59
N TRP A 316 -4.14 1.14 7.67
CA TRP A 316 -3.22 2.13 8.25
C TRP A 316 -3.27 3.45 7.49
N SER A 317 -3.15 3.42 6.15
CA SER A 317 -3.22 4.63 5.32
C SER A 317 -4.57 5.34 5.47
N LYS A 318 -5.69 4.60 5.53
CA LYS A 318 -7.03 5.16 5.80
C LYS A 318 -7.10 5.84 7.17
N ALA A 319 -6.69 5.16 8.23
CA ALA A 319 -6.74 5.68 9.61
C ALA A 319 -5.84 6.92 9.77
N SER A 320 -4.64 6.88 9.20
CA SER A 320 -3.69 7.98 9.18
C SER A 320 -4.21 9.18 8.39
N ASN A 321 -4.90 8.96 7.26
CA ASN A 321 -5.52 10.04 6.50
C ASN A 321 -6.70 10.69 7.26
N PHE A 322 -7.44 9.94 8.07
CA PHE A 322 -8.44 10.50 8.98
C PHE A 322 -7.80 11.38 10.05
N GLN A 323 -6.63 11.01 10.56
CA GLN A 323 -5.88 11.82 11.52
C GLN A 323 -5.47 13.16 10.90
N ASP A 324 -4.90 13.14 9.68
CA ASP A 324 -4.47 14.35 8.96
C ASP A 324 -5.65 15.29 8.62
N THR A 325 -6.84 14.72 8.41
CA THR A 325 -8.09 15.49 8.20
C THR A 325 -8.81 15.87 9.49
N LYS A 326 -8.18 15.68 10.66
CA LYS A 326 -8.73 15.95 12.00
C LYS A 326 -10.01 15.15 12.33
N ARG A 327 -10.23 14.04 11.64
CA ARG A 327 -11.33 13.09 11.90
C ARG A 327 -10.87 12.06 12.91
N PHE A 328 -10.58 12.53 14.12
CA PHE A 328 -9.91 11.73 15.16
C PHE A 328 -10.73 10.56 15.68
N TRP A 329 -12.07 10.59 15.61
CA TRP A 329 -12.90 9.45 15.98
C TRP A 329 -12.73 8.29 15.00
N GLU A 330 -12.76 8.57 13.70
CA GLU A 330 -12.54 7.57 12.66
C GLU A 330 -11.10 7.06 12.67
N SER A 331 -10.15 7.95 12.94
CA SER A 331 -8.74 7.59 13.13
C SER A 331 -8.58 6.63 14.33
N PHE A 332 -9.17 6.97 15.49
CA PHE A 332 -9.17 6.12 16.67
C PHE A 332 -9.67 4.72 16.37
N TRP A 333 -10.88 4.60 15.80
CA TRP A 333 -11.45 3.28 15.51
C TRP A 333 -10.63 2.52 14.46
N GLY A 334 -10.07 3.22 13.46
CA GLY A 334 -9.20 2.60 12.47
C GLY A 334 -7.97 1.95 13.09
N PHE A 335 -7.22 2.67 13.92
CA PHE A 335 -6.04 2.14 14.61
C PHE A 335 -6.37 1.13 15.70
N TYR A 336 -7.47 1.34 16.44
CA TYR A 336 -7.93 0.42 17.47
C TYR A 336 -8.22 -0.97 16.91
N TRP A 337 -8.93 -1.05 15.76
CA TRP A 337 -9.22 -2.31 15.13
C TRP A 337 -7.97 -2.97 14.52
N LEU A 338 -7.04 -2.20 13.97
CA LEU A 338 -5.73 -2.74 13.52
C LEU A 338 -5.01 -3.45 14.66
N TYR A 339 -4.95 -2.82 15.84
CA TYR A 339 -4.33 -3.42 17.02
C TYR A 339 -5.11 -4.64 17.53
N LYS A 340 -6.44 -4.58 17.59
CA LYS A 340 -7.27 -5.66 18.14
C LYS A 340 -7.32 -6.91 17.26
N GLU A 341 -7.26 -6.75 15.94
CA GLU A 341 -7.27 -7.87 14.99
C GLU A 341 -5.95 -8.63 14.96
N ASP A 342 -4.83 -7.93 15.16
CA ASP A 342 -3.50 -8.54 15.12
C ASP A 342 -2.55 -7.87 16.14
N PRO A 343 -2.71 -8.20 17.44
CA PRO A 343 -1.87 -7.62 18.50
C PRO A 343 -0.42 -8.10 18.49
N GLU A 344 -0.11 -9.15 17.74
CA GLU A 344 1.24 -9.71 17.58
C GLU A 344 1.92 -9.18 16.30
N ASN A 345 1.29 -8.28 15.56
CA ASN A 345 1.86 -7.67 14.37
C ASN A 345 3.16 -6.93 14.71
N GLU A 346 4.11 -6.93 13.79
CA GLU A 346 5.37 -6.19 13.95
C GLU A 346 5.17 -4.67 14.17
N LEU A 347 4.04 -4.12 13.71
CA LEU A 347 3.64 -2.72 13.87
C LEU A 347 2.63 -2.51 15.02
N ALA A 348 2.39 -3.52 15.87
CA ALA A 348 1.39 -3.43 16.94
C ALA A 348 1.66 -2.28 17.92
N GLU A 349 2.94 -1.98 18.18
CA GLU A 349 3.34 -0.81 18.99
C GLU A 349 2.88 0.50 18.35
N ASP A 350 3.01 0.65 17.03
CA ASP A 350 2.56 1.82 16.29
C ASP A 350 1.01 1.92 16.29
N PHE A 351 0.32 0.78 16.13
CA PHE A 351 -1.14 0.74 16.11
C PHE A 351 -1.75 1.16 17.44
N ILE A 352 -1.28 0.57 18.55
CA ILE A 352 -1.80 0.90 19.88
C ILE A 352 -1.48 2.36 20.27
N TYR A 353 -0.27 2.83 19.93
CA TYR A 353 0.10 4.22 20.19
C TYR A 353 -0.78 5.20 19.41
N ALA A 354 -1.00 4.96 18.11
CA ALA A 354 -1.84 5.83 17.29
C ALA A 354 -3.32 5.83 17.75
N ALA A 355 -3.84 4.66 18.17
CA ALA A 355 -5.16 4.56 18.78
C ALA A 355 -5.23 5.34 20.10
N PHE A 356 -4.25 5.16 20.97
CA PHE A 356 -4.12 5.87 22.24
C PHE A 356 -4.08 7.39 22.07
N ALA A 357 -3.21 7.89 21.19
CA ALA A 357 -3.09 9.31 20.89
C ALA A 357 -4.38 9.90 20.33
N SER A 358 -5.05 9.19 19.42
CA SER A 358 -6.34 9.59 18.87
C SER A 358 -7.45 9.60 19.94
N ALA A 359 -7.51 8.58 20.81
CA ALA A 359 -8.45 8.53 21.95
C ALA A 359 -8.26 9.72 22.90
N ASN A 360 -7.00 10.06 23.20
CA ASN A 360 -6.68 11.21 24.02
C ASN A 360 -7.13 12.53 23.36
N THR A 361 -6.92 12.68 22.05
CA THR A 361 -7.32 13.88 21.29
C THR A 361 -8.84 14.09 21.31
N VAL A 362 -9.63 13.03 21.18
CA VAL A 362 -11.10 13.11 21.27
C VAL A 362 -11.63 13.10 22.71
N LYS A 363 -10.73 13.11 23.70
CA LYS A 363 -11.06 13.05 25.15
C LYS A 363 -11.86 11.79 25.52
N PHE A 364 -11.59 10.68 24.87
CA PHE A 364 -12.14 9.37 25.23
C PHE A 364 -11.28 8.76 26.34
N THR A 365 -11.35 9.37 27.53
CA THR A 365 -10.43 9.15 28.67
C THR A 365 -10.36 7.67 29.08
N GLU A 366 -11.49 6.99 29.16
CA GLU A 366 -11.55 5.55 29.52
C GLU A 366 -10.71 4.70 28.57
N LYS A 367 -10.86 4.88 27.25
CA LYS A 367 -10.09 4.14 26.26
C LYS A 367 -8.64 4.57 26.16
N SER A 368 -8.38 5.85 26.40
CA SER A 368 -7.01 6.36 26.49
C SER A 368 -6.26 5.71 27.67
N ILE A 369 -6.89 5.61 28.85
CA ILE A 369 -6.31 4.93 30.00
C ILE A 369 -6.10 3.44 29.70
N GLU A 370 -7.13 2.74 29.21
CA GLU A 370 -7.04 1.31 28.88
C GLU A 370 -5.86 1.00 27.93
N LEU A 371 -5.75 1.74 26.83
CA LEU A 371 -4.70 1.51 25.82
C LEU A 371 -3.31 1.92 26.33
N GLY A 372 -3.22 3.00 27.10
CA GLY A 372 -1.97 3.43 27.71
C GLY A 372 -1.45 2.41 28.74
N GLU A 373 -2.32 1.85 29.55
CA GLU A 373 -1.98 0.77 30.49
C GLU A 373 -1.49 -0.48 29.75
N GLN A 374 -2.18 -0.88 28.68
CA GLN A 374 -1.77 -2.02 27.83
C GLN A 374 -0.40 -1.75 27.20
N TYR A 375 -0.15 -0.53 26.70
CA TYR A 375 1.15 -0.15 26.15
C TYR A 375 2.26 -0.26 27.19
N LEU A 376 2.07 0.35 28.37
CA LEU A 376 3.08 0.38 29.44
C LEU A 376 3.32 -0.99 30.09
N ALA A 377 2.36 -1.91 30.00
CA ALA A 377 2.50 -3.29 30.48
C ALA A 377 3.42 -4.14 29.58
N ASN A 378 3.54 -3.78 28.31
CA ASN A 378 4.40 -4.52 27.37
C ASN A 378 5.84 -4.00 27.44
N LYS A 379 6.72 -4.80 28.06
CA LYS A 379 8.13 -4.45 28.28
C LYS A 379 8.95 -4.32 26.99
N ASN A 380 8.48 -4.83 25.87
CA ASN A 380 9.15 -4.77 24.58
C ASN A 380 8.86 -3.47 23.83
N TRP A 381 7.82 -2.75 24.20
CA TRP A 381 7.42 -1.49 23.57
C TRP A 381 8.12 -0.30 24.22
N LEU A 382 9.07 0.26 23.51
CA LEU A 382 9.93 1.32 24.03
C LEU A 382 9.89 2.61 23.22
N LYS A 383 9.40 2.54 21.98
CA LYS A 383 9.45 3.63 20.99
C LYS A 383 8.72 4.90 21.48
N TYR A 384 7.55 4.73 22.07
CA TYR A 384 6.68 5.82 22.52
C TYR A 384 6.53 5.89 24.04
N GLY A 385 7.34 5.15 24.80
CA GLY A 385 7.16 5.00 26.25
C GLY A 385 7.10 6.31 27.02
N SER A 386 7.96 7.27 26.72
CA SER A 386 7.95 8.59 27.38
C SER A 386 6.72 9.42 27.02
N ASP A 387 6.30 9.40 25.75
CA ASP A 387 5.10 10.13 25.30
C ASP A 387 3.84 9.54 25.92
N VAL A 388 3.72 8.20 25.92
CA VAL A 388 2.59 7.48 26.55
C VAL A 388 2.54 7.81 28.05
N THR A 389 3.67 7.76 28.75
CA THR A 389 3.72 8.06 30.17
C THR A 389 3.28 9.49 30.47
N ASN A 390 3.75 10.47 29.67
CA ASN A 390 3.35 11.88 29.84
C ASN A 390 1.84 12.09 29.62
N ILE A 391 1.28 11.52 28.56
CA ILE A 391 -0.16 11.60 28.27
C ILE A 391 -0.99 10.88 29.34
N MET A 392 -0.55 9.71 29.79
CA MET A 392 -1.21 8.93 30.84
C MET A 392 -1.25 9.67 32.18
N ALA A 393 -0.13 10.30 32.58
CA ALA A 393 -0.10 11.09 33.78
C ALA A 393 -1.14 12.22 33.73
N ASN A 394 -1.23 12.93 32.60
CA ASN A 394 -2.26 13.95 32.43
C ASN A 394 -3.69 13.36 32.41
N ALA A 395 -3.90 12.20 31.81
CA ALA A 395 -5.20 11.53 31.78
C ALA A 395 -5.66 11.13 33.21
N TYR A 396 -4.80 10.51 34.01
CA TYR A 396 -5.10 10.18 35.40
C TYR A 396 -5.40 11.45 36.25
N ARG A 397 -4.61 12.50 36.06
CA ARG A 397 -4.85 13.78 36.75
C ARG A 397 -6.21 14.37 36.39
N LEU A 398 -6.54 14.46 35.10
CA LEU A 398 -7.83 14.98 34.62
C LEU A 398 -9.01 14.15 35.12
N GLU A 399 -8.90 12.83 35.08
CA GLU A 399 -9.94 11.92 35.58
C GLU A 399 -10.13 12.08 37.09
N ALA A 400 -9.02 12.21 37.86
CA ALA A 400 -9.07 12.47 39.29
C ALA A 400 -9.78 13.81 39.60
N GLU A 401 -9.47 14.86 38.84
CA GLU A 401 -10.12 16.18 38.98
C GLU A 401 -11.61 16.11 38.63
N ASN A 402 -11.98 15.38 37.58
CA ASN A 402 -13.37 15.17 37.17
C ASN A 402 -14.17 14.42 38.24
N GLN A 403 -13.63 13.34 38.77
CA GLN A 403 -14.25 12.58 39.86
C GLN A 403 -14.36 13.41 41.15
N ALA A 404 -13.37 14.23 41.46
CA ALA A 404 -13.44 15.17 42.58
C ALA A 404 -14.58 16.18 42.41
N ALA A 405 -14.72 16.77 41.22
CA ALA A 405 -15.79 17.71 40.91
C ALA A 405 -17.20 17.05 41.01
N ILE A 406 -17.34 15.81 40.55
CA ILE A 406 -18.58 15.02 40.73
C ILE A 406 -18.89 14.81 42.22
N ALA A 407 -17.89 14.41 43.00
CA ALA A 407 -18.04 14.23 44.44
C ALA A 407 -18.48 15.52 45.15
N GLU A 408 -17.85 16.64 44.81
CA GLU A 408 -18.17 17.97 45.35
C GLU A 408 -19.58 18.43 44.95
N GLY A 409 -19.96 18.27 43.68
CA GLY A 409 -21.28 18.65 43.18
C GLY A 409 -22.43 17.84 43.83
N LEU A 410 -22.15 16.63 44.32
CA LEU A 410 -23.13 15.78 45.02
C LEU A 410 -23.05 15.89 46.55
N GLN A 411 -22.16 16.69 47.10
CA GLN A 411 -21.91 16.76 48.55
C GLN A 411 -23.12 17.22 49.36
N THR A 412 -23.97 18.06 48.78
CA THR A 412 -25.20 18.58 49.40
C THR A 412 -26.44 17.78 49.07
N ALA A 413 -26.29 16.65 48.39
CA ALA A 413 -27.42 15.82 47.96
C ALA A 413 -28.15 15.18 49.14
N LEU A 414 -29.48 15.19 49.11
CA LEU A 414 -30.32 14.59 50.13
C LEU A 414 -30.56 13.09 49.90
N SER A 415 -30.52 12.65 48.70
CA SER A 415 -30.75 11.24 48.29
C SER A 415 -29.59 10.34 48.76
N THR A 416 -29.95 9.18 49.34
CA THR A 416 -28.96 8.15 49.71
C THR A 416 -28.14 7.66 48.53
N LEU A 417 -28.78 7.51 47.34
CA LEU A 417 -28.11 7.11 46.12
C LEU A 417 -27.04 8.14 45.67
N ASP A 418 -27.35 9.43 45.80
CA ASP A 418 -26.38 10.48 45.40
C ASP A 418 -25.24 10.60 46.41
N LYS A 419 -25.48 10.34 47.70
CA LYS A 419 -24.43 10.20 48.71
C LYS A 419 -23.48 9.05 48.42
N GLU A 420 -24.02 7.90 48.02
CA GLU A 420 -23.23 6.74 47.61
C GLU A 420 -22.41 7.04 46.34
N LYS A 421 -23.01 7.74 45.35
CA LYS A 421 -22.30 8.19 44.15
C LYS A 421 -21.17 9.17 44.51
N ALA A 422 -21.41 10.13 45.40
CA ALA A 422 -20.40 11.06 45.86
C ALA A 422 -19.23 10.34 46.55
N ALA A 423 -19.53 9.35 47.41
CA ALA A 423 -18.50 8.59 48.10
C ALA A 423 -17.63 7.77 47.08
N ARG A 424 -18.26 7.12 46.10
CA ARG A 424 -17.56 6.40 45.05
C ARG A 424 -16.70 7.33 44.16
N ALA A 425 -17.25 8.49 43.78
CA ALA A 425 -16.52 9.46 43.00
C ALA A 425 -15.29 9.99 43.76
N LYS A 426 -15.43 10.24 45.09
CA LYS A 426 -14.31 10.62 45.93
C LYS A 426 -13.23 9.54 45.98
N GLN A 427 -13.62 8.28 46.22
CA GLN A 427 -12.68 7.16 46.22
C GLN A 427 -11.97 7.05 44.88
N ASN A 428 -12.71 7.08 43.76
CA ASN A 428 -12.14 7.02 42.42
C ASN A 428 -11.14 8.16 42.19
N SER A 429 -11.46 9.39 42.64
CA SER A 429 -10.53 10.53 42.56
C SER A 429 -9.23 10.25 43.28
N GLU A 430 -9.30 9.73 44.52
CA GLU A 430 -8.12 9.40 45.32
C GLU A 430 -7.27 8.32 44.65
N GLU A 431 -7.90 7.26 44.10
CA GLU A 431 -7.21 6.20 43.36
C GLU A 431 -6.52 6.72 42.09
N GLN A 432 -7.19 7.61 41.33
CA GLN A 432 -6.58 8.19 40.11
C GLN A 432 -5.42 9.15 40.46
N TYR A 433 -5.51 9.93 41.53
CA TYR A 433 -4.39 10.74 42.01
C TYR A 433 -3.21 9.86 42.46
N GLN A 434 -3.47 8.76 43.13
CA GLN A 434 -2.42 7.82 43.52
C GLN A 434 -1.69 7.27 42.30
N ARG A 435 -2.43 6.77 41.30
CA ARG A 435 -1.87 6.27 40.01
C ARG A 435 -1.05 7.36 39.31
N PHE A 436 -1.57 8.58 39.29
CA PHE A 436 -0.87 9.73 38.73
C PHE A 436 0.50 9.96 39.41
N PHE A 437 0.53 10.05 40.74
CA PHE A 437 1.79 10.27 41.45
C PHE A 437 2.77 9.12 41.29
N GLU A 438 2.31 7.87 41.39
CA GLU A 438 3.14 6.70 41.19
C GLU A 438 3.77 6.64 39.78
N LEU A 439 3.01 7.05 38.77
CA LEU A 439 3.51 7.09 37.39
C LEU A 439 4.57 8.20 37.22
N CYS A 440 4.32 9.39 37.76
CA CYS A 440 5.27 10.50 37.75
C CYS A 440 6.56 10.13 38.48
N ASP A 441 6.46 9.51 39.65
CA ASP A 441 7.60 9.10 40.46
C ASP A 441 8.47 8.07 39.73
N ARG A 442 7.85 7.04 39.19
CA ARG A 442 8.58 6.00 38.41
C ARG A 442 9.27 6.58 37.18
N PHE A 443 8.66 7.54 36.52
CA PHE A 443 9.27 8.16 35.35
C PHE A 443 10.49 9.00 35.74
N LEU A 444 10.33 9.87 36.75
CA LEU A 444 11.40 10.74 37.23
C LEU A 444 12.56 9.97 37.88
N GLU A 445 12.27 8.80 38.49
CA GLU A 445 13.30 7.91 39.01
C GLU A 445 14.12 7.25 37.87
N LYS A 446 13.44 6.86 36.79
CA LYS A 446 14.08 6.17 35.68
C LYS A 446 14.83 7.10 34.74
N ASP A 447 14.27 8.27 34.44
CA ASP A 447 14.79 9.18 33.41
C ASP A 447 14.60 10.67 33.80
N PRO A 448 15.29 11.13 34.86
CA PRO A 448 15.15 12.50 35.39
C PRO A 448 15.64 13.58 34.42
N GLY A 449 16.49 13.23 33.46
CA GLY A 449 16.99 14.13 32.41
C GLY A 449 16.06 14.27 31.19
N ASN A 450 14.95 13.56 31.17
CA ASN A 450 14.03 13.58 30.03
C ASN A 450 13.36 14.96 29.87
N LYS A 451 13.09 15.31 28.60
CA LYS A 451 12.37 16.57 28.25
C LYS A 451 11.01 16.73 28.97
N TYR A 452 10.34 15.61 29.30
CA TYR A 452 9.05 15.63 29.99
C TYR A 452 9.16 15.78 31.53
N ALA A 453 10.36 15.69 32.11
CA ALA A 453 10.53 15.80 33.57
C ALA A 453 9.96 17.12 34.13
N VAL A 454 10.11 18.22 33.41
CA VAL A 454 9.50 19.51 33.74
C VAL A 454 7.96 19.41 33.82
N ASN A 455 7.34 18.74 32.86
CA ASN A 455 5.88 18.57 32.81
C ASN A 455 5.38 17.78 34.03
N PHE A 456 6.07 16.70 34.40
CA PHE A 456 5.71 15.88 35.56
C PHE A 456 5.79 16.66 36.85
N VAL A 457 6.88 17.40 37.06
CA VAL A 457 7.04 18.27 38.26
C VAL A 457 5.96 19.34 38.30
N ASN A 458 5.68 20.03 37.20
CA ASN A 458 4.63 21.04 37.12
C ASN A 458 3.23 20.46 37.36
N MET A 459 2.91 19.29 36.79
CA MET A 459 1.64 18.63 37.03
C MET A 459 1.46 18.23 38.50
N MET A 460 2.48 17.62 39.12
CA MET A 460 2.45 17.27 40.55
C MET A 460 2.28 18.52 41.42
N GLY A 461 3.07 19.57 41.16
CA GLY A 461 2.96 20.84 41.86
C GLY A 461 1.56 21.44 41.73
N SER A 462 0.99 21.47 40.54
CA SER A 462 -0.38 21.97 40.32
C SER A 462 -1.43 21.23 41.15
N VAL A 463 -1.32 19.89 41.25
CA VAL A 463 -2.24 19.10 42.08
C VAL A 463 -2.11 19.45 43.56
N TYR A 464 -0.89 19.52 44.09
CA TYR A 464 -0.66 19.90 45.47
C TYR A 464 -1.17 21.33 45.78
N PHE A 465 -0.94 22.29 44.86
CA PHE A 465 -1.45 23.66 44.98
C PHE A 465 -2.97 23.72 45.03
N LYS A 466 -3.67 23.05 44.09
CA LYS A 466 -5.13 22.98 44.08
C LYS A 466 -5.70 22.40 45.38
N GLN A 467 -5.02 21.37 45.92
CA GLN A 467 -5.42 20.70 47.16
C GLN A 467 -4.93 21.42 48.41
N ARG A 468 -4.18 22.54 48.31
CA ARG A 468 -3.53 23.27 49.38
C ARG A 468 -2.64 22.39 50.28
N LYS A 469 -2.03 21.35 49.72
CA LYS A 469 -1.14 20.41 50.43
C LYS A 469 0.32 20.87 50.33
N PHE A 470 0.61 22.06 50.79
CA PHE A 470 1.92 22.70 50.66
C PHE A 470 3.04 21.92 51.37
N ASP A 471 2.77 21.36 52.57
CA ASP A 471 3.77 20.57 53.28
C ASP A 471 4.16 19.30 52.50
N GLN A 472 3.18 18.64 51.88
CA GLN A 472 3.44 17.47 51.05
C GLN A 472 4.25 17.83 49.78
N LEU A 473 3.98 18.99 49.18
CA LEU A 473 4.77 19.48 48.05
C LEU A 473 6.23 19.74 48.48
N LEU A 474 6.43 20.43 49.62
CA LEU A 474 7.76 20.70 50.13
C LEU A 474 8.53 19.44 50.46
N GLU A 475 7.88 18.46 51.07
CA GLU A 475 8.48 17.15 51.31
C GLU A 475 8.84 16.44 50.02
N LYS A 476 7.95 16.48 49.03
CA LYS A 476 8.13 15.82 47.73
C LYS A 476 9.36 16.35 46.97
N PHE A 477 9.58 17.67 47.02
CA PHE A 477 10.68 18.33 46.32
C PHE A 477 11.86 18.70 47.19
N ALA A 478 11.95 18.16 48.42
CA ALA A 478 13.01 18.49 49.36
C ALA A 478 14.43 18.27 48.83
N GLY A 479 14.62 17.25 47.96
CA GLY A 479 15.92 17.00 47.35
C GLY A 479 16.43 18.14 46.47
N TYR A 480 15.53 18.81 45.75
CA TYR A 480 15.88 20.02 44.96
C TYR A 480 16.18 21.22 45.85
N VAL A 481 15.38 21.41 46.92
CA VAL A 481 15.54 22.50 47.86
C VAL A 481 16.89 22.43 48.60
N ALA A 482 17.30 21.24 49.00
CA ALA A 482 18.56 21.01 49.68
C ALA A 482 19.79 21.15 48.78
N GLY A 483 19.60 21.08 47.45
CA GLY A 483 20.73 21.09 46.51
C GLY A 483 21.65 19.87 46.63
N VAL A 484 21.29 18.91 47.49
CA VAL A 484 22.07 17.68 47.75
C VAL A 484 21.11 16.50 47.70
N PRO A 485 21.44 15.44 46.96
CA PRO A 485 20.68 14.21 46.97
C PRO A 485 20.54 13.62 48.38
N ASP A 486 19.33 13.30 48.80
CA ASP A 486 19.04 12.63 50.07
C ASP A 486 18.80 11.16 49.85
N ALA A 487 19.67 10.29 50.32
CA ALA A 487 19.68 8.84 50.10
C ALA A 487 18.38 8.10 50.49
N ASN A 488 17.43 8.75 51.10
CA ASN A 488 16.16 8.15 51.55
C ASN A 488 14.96 8.49 50.66
N LYS A 489 15.12 9.25 49.56
CA LYS A 489 14.00 9.78 48.76
C LYS A 489 13.99 9.43 47.27
N GLY A 490 14.53 8.29 46.90
CA GLY A 490 14.41 7.74 45.53
C GLY A 490 15.04 8.66 44.46
N TYR A 491 14.31 8.96 43.41
CA TYR A 491 14.77 9.75 42.25
C TYR A 491 15.19 11.18 42.63
N ILE A 492 14.58 11.76 43.67
CA ILE A 492 14.90 13.12 44.19
C ILE A 492 16.34 13.18 44.69
N ASN A 493 16.92 12.05 44.99
CA ASN A 493 18.29 11.94 45.45
C ASN A 493 19.28 11.62 44.33
N ASN A 494 18.81 11.51 43.12
CA ASN A 494 19.64 11.33 41.96
C ASN A 494 20.27 12.65 41.57
N GLN A 495 21.60 12.71 41.47
CA GLN A 495 22.30 13.92 41.04
C GLN A 495 21.83 14.40 39.66
N SER A 496 21.52 13.50 38.75
CA SER A 496 20.98 13.83 37.44
C SER A 496 19.61 14.53 37.51
N PHE A 497 18.81 14.26 38.57
CA PHE A 497 17.55 14.97 38.80
C PHE A 497 17.77 16.35 39.36
N ALA A 498 18.67 16.50 40.34
CA ALA A 498 19.03 17.80 40.92
C ALA A 498 19.67 18.75 39.90
N GLU A 499 20.42 18.23 38.94
CA GLU A 499 21.03 18.99 37.85
C GLU A 499 20.14 19.01 36.58
N GLY A 500 19.00 18.32 36.60
CA GLY A 500 18.12 18.14 35.45
C GLY A 500 17.23 19.33 35.13
N PRO A 501 16.51 19.27 33.97
CA PRO A 501 15.69 20.38 33.48
C PRO A 501 14.51 20.73 34.40
N ALA A 502 14.07 19.81 35.24
CA ALA A 502 12.94 20.02 36.16
C ALA A 502 13.27 20.72 37.45
N MET A 503 14.55 20.86 37.80
CA MET A 503 14.99 21.51 39.04
C MET A 503 14.46 22.94 39.22
N PRO A 504 14.54 23.84 38.22
CA PRO A 504 14.02 25.21 38.38
C PRO A 504 12.53 25.25 38.71
N SER A 505 11.72 24.37 38.08
CA SER A 505 10.29 24.24 38.37
C SER A 505 10.04 23.76 39.81
N ALA A 506 10.79 22.80 40.30
CA ALA A 506 10.66 22.30 41.67
C ALA A 506 11.05 23.37 42.71
N LEU A 507 12.11 24.12 42.48
CA LEU A 507 12.50 25.28 43.35
C LEU A 507 11.42 26.36 43.34
N TYR A 508 10.89 26.72 42.17
CA TYR A 508 9.82 27.70 42.04
C TYR A 508 8.56 27.29 42.83
N LEU A 509 8.09 26.04 42.59
CA LEU A 509 6.91 25.51 43.26
C LEU A 509 7.10 25.42 44.78
N SER A 510 8.27 25.01 45.26
CA SER A 510 8.60 24.99 46.67
C SER A 510 8.64 26.40 47.27
N GLY A 511 9.27 27.35 46.61
CA GLY A 511 9.33 28.73 47.04
C GLY A 511 7.96 29.39 47.15
N ILE A 512 7.08 29.23 46.17
CA ILE A 512 5.71 29.73 46.21
C ILE A 512 4.89 29.04 47.31
N SER A 513 5.11 27.76 47.56
CA SER A 513 4.45 27.04 48.65
C SER A 513 4.82 27.62 50.02
N LEU A 514 6.09 27.95 50.22
CA LEU A 514 6.56 28.64 51.42
C LEU A 514 5.96 30.04 51.56
N LEU A 515 5.90 30.82 50.46
CA LEU A 515 5.22 32.13 50.48
C LEU A 515 3.74 31.99 50.84
N SER A 516 3.04 30.98 50.32
CA SER A 516 1.63 30.72 50.60
C SER A 516 1.36 30.32 52.05
N THR A 517 2.36 29.83 52.74
CA THR A 517 2.31 29.46 54.18
C THR A 517 2.92 30.54 55.11
N GLY A 518 3.31 31.70 54.57
CA GLY A 518 3.89 32.81 55.36
C GLY A 518 5.35 32.62 55.73
N LYS A 519 6.05 31.64 55.18
CA LYS A 519 7.46 31.34 55.46
C LYS A 519 8.40 32.10 54.52
N PHE A 520 8.39 33.44 54.60
CA PHE A 520 9.05 34.30 53.63
C PHE A 520 10.58 34.13 53.59
N GLU A 521 11.22 34.00 54.77
CA GLU A 521 12.66 33.83 54.83
C GLU A 521 13.16 32.49 54.30
N GLU A 522 12.36 31.46 54.45
CA GLU A 522 12.65 30.13 53.86
C GLU A 522 12.43 30.09 52.35
N ALA A 523 11.50 30.89 51.83
CA ALA A 523 11.21 30.98 50.38
C ALA A 523 12.31 31.73 49.61
N LYS A 524 12.92 32.74 50.26
CA LYS A 524 13.89 33.64 49.62
C LYS A 524 15.08 32.91 48.96
N PRO A 525 15.77 31.96 49.58
CA PRO A 525 16.91 31.26 48.96
C PRO A 525 16.50 30.37 47.80
N LEU A 526 15.25 29.90 47.73
CA LEU A 526 14.75 29.06 46.64
C LEU A 526 14.37 29.88 45.41
N LEU A 527 13.84 31.08 45.63
CA LEU A 527 13.41 31.96 44.55
C LEU A 527 14.54 32.88 44.07
N ALA A 528 15.55 33.18 44.93
CA ALA A 528 16.66 34.06 44.57
C ALA A 528 17.39 33.66 43.29
N PRO A 529 17.73 32.39 43.04
CA PRO A 529 18.36 31.99 41.78
C PRO A 529 17.49 32.28 40.55
N ILE A 530 16.17 32.16 40.69
CA ILE A 530 15.20 32.40 39.61
C ILE A 530 15.01 33.91 39.41
N VAL A 531 14.87 34.66 40.49
CA VAL A 531 14.69 36.13 40.47
C VAL A 531 15.98 36.85 40.07
N GLY A 532 17.15 36.37 40.50
CA GLY A 532 18.44 36.90 40.10
C GLY A 532 18.67 36.88 38.59
N VAL A 533 18.20 35.87 37.92
CA VAL A 533 18.22 35.81 36.45
C VAL A 533 17.40 36.96 35.82
N TYR A 534 16.34 37.43 36.48
CA TYR A 534 15.50 38.54 36.00
C TYR A 534 16.00 39.92 36.40
N VAL A 535 16.55 40.07 37.60
CA VAL A 535 16.86 41.40 38.20
C VAL A 535 18.29 41.83 37.91
N GLU A 536 19.25 40.94 37.82
CA GLU A 536 20.66 41.30 37.62
C GLU A 536 21.08 41.37 36.14
N GLY A 537 20.13 41.22 35.21
CA GLY A 537 20.46 41.21 33.78
C GLY A 537 21.52 40.14 33.43
N LEU A 538 21.65 39.12 34.27
CA LEU A 538 22.29 37.89 33.88
C LEU A 538 21.57 37.47 32.58
N PRO A 539 22.35 37.25 31.54
CA PRO A 539 21.75 37.20 30.25
C PRO A 539 20.67 36.14 30.26
N LEU A 540 19.43 36.64 30.31
CA LEU A 540 18.41 36.01 29.50
C LEU A 540 18.99 35.73 28.13
N ALA A 541 20.16 36.29 27.93
CA ALA A 541 21.14 36.07 26.89
C ALA A 541 21.50 34.61 26.65
N ASP A 542 21.29 33.74 27.57
CA ASP A 542 21.41 32.31 27.35
C ASP A 542 20.17 31.74 26.67
N GLY A 543 19.24 32.61 26.30
CA GLY A 543 18.16 32.25 25.38
C GLY A 543 17.00 31.47 26.01
N THR A 544 17.10 31.01 27.25
CA THR A 544 16.07 30.16 27.86
C THR A 544 14.76 30.86 28.18
N LEU A 545 14.79 32.19 28.46
CA LEU A 545 13.57 32.97 28.72
C LEU A 545 13.15 33.86 27.55
N SER A 546 14.08 34.30 26.70
CA SER A 546 13.71 34.98 25.45
C SER A 546 13.01 34.04 24.46
N ASN A 547 13.31 32.76 24.50
CA ASN A 547 12.62 31.77 23.68
C ASN A 547 11.21 31.42 24.19
N MET A 548 10.95 31.55 25.52
CA MET A 548 9.59 31.36 26.04
C MET A 548 8.64 32.50 25.64
N SER A 549 9.13 33.74 25.48
CA SER A 549 8.31 34.85 24.99
C SER A 549 8.13 34.89 23.48
N GLN A 550 8.99 34.23 22.72
CA GLN A 550 8.86 34.12 21.27
C GLN A 550 7.97 32.95 20.81
N ASP A 551 7.89 31.88 21.61
CA ASP A 551 7.00 30.76 21.32
C ASP A 551 5.52 31.06 21.67
N GLU A 552 5.23 32.06 22.54
CA GLU A 552 3.85 32.50 22.77
C GLU A 552 3.30 33.42 21.66
N GLU A 553 4.15 34.09 20.86
CA GLU A 553 3.70 34.91 19.72
C GLU A 553 3.42 34.08 18.44
N VAL A 554 3.80 32.81 18.41
CA VAL A 554 3.59 31.93 17.24
C VAL A 554 2.30 31.10 17.33
N VAL A 555 1.54 31.22 18.45
CA VAL A 555 0.29 30.42 18.63
C VAL A 555 -0.98 31.23 18.32
N ASP A 556 -0.86 32.53 17.95
CA ASP A 556 -2.01 33.39 17.60
C ASP A 556 -2.07 33.80 16.10
N GLU A 557 -1.58 32.95 15.17
CA GLU A 557 -1.92 33.07 13.74
C GLU A 557 -2.59 31.80 13.24
#